data_35bc464f000ba9c08bdc45613e62a9c6
#
_entry.id   35bc464f000ba9c08bdc45613e62a9c6
#
_cell.length_a   1.000
_cell.length_b   1.000
_cell.length_c   1.000
_cell.angle_alpha   90.00
_cell.angle_beta   90.00
_cell.angle_gamma   90.00
#
_symmetry.space_group_name_H-M   'P 1'
#
loop_
_entity.id
_entity.type
_entity.pdbx_description
1 polymer ?
#
loop_
_entity_poly.entity_id
_entity_poly.type
_entity_poly.pdbx_seq_one_letter_code
_entity_poly.pdbx_strand_id
1 'polypeptide(L)'
;MTLTVHPAFESLSFRGRKQEERPKVYGGILRVNQNGREEYALVQGSYTGKWSFPKGHSNEGETPMECTRREVAEEIGMDYLPTPIEYRRFGYGYYYIFTLSEKCPLIPRDTMEIIDTKWATLEEMESMSLNVDVSRYVRAHRNK
;
A
#
# COMPACT_ATOMS: atom_id res chain seq x y z
N MET A 1 2.04 5.38 19.90
CA MET A 1 1.38 4.34 19.69
C MET A 1 1.97 3.53 18.67
N THR A 2 1.92 2.41 18.77
CA THR A 2 2.50 1.69 17.93
C THR A 2 1.58 0.98 17.16
N LEU A 3 1.92 0.71 16.06
CA LEU A 3 1.04 0.06 15.28
C LEU A 3 1.34 -1.31 15.31
N THR A 4 2.04 -1.69 16.18
CA THR A 4 2.29 -2.99 16.31
C THR A 4 1.25 -3.60 16.93
N VAL A 5 0.24 -3.06 16.92
CA VAL A 5 -0.86 -3.54 17.48
C VAL A 5 -1.12 -4.81 17.04
N HIS A 6 -0.58 -5.28 16.09
CA HIS A 6 -0.95 -6.52 15.66
C HIS A 6 -0.01 -7.61 16.00
N PRO A 7 0.42 -7.70 17.17
CA PRO A 7 1.14 -8.83 17.65
C PRO A 7 0.21 -9.99 17.55
N ALA A 8 -1.05 -9.76 17.84
CA ALA A 8 -2.02 -10.82 17.82
C ALA A 8 -2.23 -11.29 16.44
N PHE A 9 -2.25 -10.43 15.49
CA PHE A 9 -2.48 -10.77 14.14
C PHE A 9 -1.27 -11.54 13.68
N GLU A 10 -0.12 -11.12 13.97
CA GLU A 10 1.05 -11.82 13.56
C GLU A 10 1.16 -13.16 14.24
N SER A 11 0.69 -13.27 15.38
CA SER A 11 0.73 -14.50 16.11
C SER A 11 -0.14 -15.46 15.43
N LEU A 12 -1.29 -15.04 15.01
CA LEU A 12 -2.20 -15.89 14.35
C LEU A 12 -1.64 -16.39 13.06
N SER A 13 -1.04 -15.57 12.31
CA SER A 13 -0.54 -16.00 11.07
C SER A 13 0.61 -16.96 11.31
N PHE A 14 1.22 -16.95 12.48
CA PHE A 14 2.25 -17.78 12.76
C PHE A 14 1.86 -19.03 13.34
N ARG A 15 0.78 -19.09 14.02
CA ARG A 15 0.28 -20.13 14.65
C ARG A 15 0.19 -21.29 13.87
N GLY A 16 1.09 -21.68 13.40
CA GLY A 16 1.01 -22.81 12.83
C GLY A 16 0.24 -23.29 11.78
N ARG A 17 -0.17 -22.62 11.09
CA ARG A 17 -0.91 -23.08 10.11
C ARG A 17 0.02 -23.19 9.04
N LYS A 18 0.75 -24.16 8.90
CA LYS A 18 1.62 -24.32 7.95
C LYS A 18 1.16 -24.06 6.65
N GLN A 19 0.04 -24.27 6.39
CA GLN A 19 -0.41 -24.11 5.13
C GLN A 19 -0.49 -22.75 4.80
N GLU A 20 -0.43 -21.95 5.67
CA GLU A 20 -0.61 -20.67 5.37
C GLU A 20 0.59 -20.10 5.12
N GLU A 21 1.50 -20.76 4.80
CA GLU A 21 2.62 -20.17 4.58
C GLU A 21 2.59 -19.41 3.33
N ARG A 22 1.57 -19.30 2.60
CA ARG A 22 1.40 -18.48 1.50
C ARG A 22 1.83 -17.13 1.91
N PRO A 23 2.76 -16.40 1.29
CA PRO A 23 3.14 -15.04 1.68
C PRO A 23 1.96 -14.10 1.57
N LYS A 24 1.85 -13.19 2.49
CA LYS A 24 0.78 -12.22 2.47
C LYS A 24 1.24 -10.97 1.76
N VAL A 25 0.29 -10.17 1.33
CA VAL A 25 0.57 -8.94 0.62
C VAL A 25 0.51 -7.77 1.61
N TYR A 26 1.56 -6.97 1.63
CA TYR A 26 1.61 -5.80 2.48
C TYR A 26 2.01 -4.59 1.65
N GLY A 27 1.53 -3.43 2.01
CA GLY A 27 1.86 -2.24 1.26
C GLY A 27 1.60 -0.96 2.02
N GLY A 28 1.76 0.16 1.34
CA GLY A 28 1.57 1.47 1.94
C GLY A 28 0.55 2.29 1.20
N ILE A 29 -0.33 2.95 1.96
CA ILE A 29 -1.24 3.91 1.40
C ILE A 29 -0.67 5.26 1.81
N LEU A 30 -0.07 5.98 0.84
CA LEU A 30 0.57 7.23 1.10
C LEU A 30 -0.35 8.34 0.64
N ARG A 31 -0.71 9.23 1.54
CA ARG A 31 -1.62 10.29 1.18
C ARG A 31 -1.07 11.66 1.57
N VAL A 32 -1.37 12.65 0.77
CA VAL A 32 -0.95 14.01 0.99
C VAL A 32 -2.18 14.90 0.87
N ASN A 33 -2.35 15.84 1.78
CA ASN A 33 -3.44 16.77 1.68
C ASN A 33 -2.85 18.13 1.37
N GLN A 34 -3.10 18.65 0.16
CA GLN A 34 -2.60 19.95 -0.22
C GLN A 34 -3.75 20.78 -0.70
N ASN A 35 -3.92 21.94 -0.14
CA ASN A 35 -4.98 22.85 -0.53
C ASN A 35 -6.35 22.20 -0.49
N GLY A 36 -6.58 21.41 0.50
CA GLY A 36 -7.87 20.77 0.66
C GLY A 36 -8.09 19.57 -0.23
N ARG A 37 -7.09 19.17 -1.03
CA ARG A 37 -7.23 18.01 -1.88
C ARG A 37 -6.38 16.89 -1.34
N GLU A 38 -6.96 15.74 -1.15
CA GLU A 38 -6.23 14.60 -0.67
C GLU A 38 -5.87 13.75 -1.85
N GLU A 39 -4.60 13.44 -2.02
CA GLU A 39 -4.14 12.62 -3.14
C GLU A 39 -3.36 11.42 -2.63
N TYR A 40 -3.40 10.35 -3.38
CA TYR A 40 -2.80 9.09 -2.99
C TYR A 40 -1.80 8.62 -4.04
N ALA A 41 -0.72 8.00 -3.60
CA ALA A 41 0.30 7.50 -4.53
C ALA A 41 -0.15 6.16 -5.09
N LEU A 42 -0.29 6.06 -6.39
CA LEU A 42 -0.69 4.83 -7.04
C LEU A 42 0.33 4.40 -8.07
N VAL A 43 0.42 3.09 -8.30
CA VAL A 43 1.32 2.52 -9.30
C VAL A 43 0.50 1.65 -10.24
N GLN A 44 0.90 1.57 -11.49
CA GLN A 44 0.21 0.74 -12.47
C GLN A 44 1.09 -0.46 -12.77
N GLY A 45 0.56 -1.66 -12.59
CA GLY A 45 1.32 -2.87 -12.79
C GLY A 45 1.37 -3.27 -14.26
N SER A 46 2.52 -3.79 -14.67
CA SER A 46 2.68 -4.17 -16.07
C SER A 46 1.88 -5.40 -16.40
N TYR A 47 1.68 -6.30 -15.43
CA TYR A 47 1.01 -7.54 -15.69
C TYR A 47 -0.47 -7.38 -15.95
N THR A 48 -1.18 -6.63 -15.16
CA THR A 48 -2.63 -6.50 -15.34
C THR A 48 -3.06 -5.15 -15.88
N GLY A 49 -2.18 -4.15 -15.85
CA GLY A 49 -2.55 -2.79 -16.23
C GLY A 49 -3.38 -2.08 -15.19
N LYS A 50 -3.61 -2.71 -14.03
CA LYS A 50 -4.43 -2.09 -13.02
C LYS A 50 -3.62 -1.21 -12.10
N TRP A 51 -4.28 -0.20 -11.53
CA TRP A 51 -3.62 0.68 -10.58
C TRP A 51 -3.80 0.15 -9.17
N SER A 52 -2.74 0.23 -8.39
CA SER A 52 -2.76 -0.28 -7.03
C SER A 52 -1.97 0.62 -6.12
N PHE A 53 -2.08 0.41 -4.80
CA PHE A 53 -1.16 1.04 -3.87
C PHE A 53 0.16 0.27 -4.00
N PRO A 54 1.30 0.88 -3.69
CA PRO A 54 2.57 0.15 -3.71
C PRO A 54 2.49 -0.99 -2.70
N LYS A 55 2.71 -2.22 -3.15
CA LYS A 55 2.55 -3.40 -2.32
C LYS A 55 3.18 -4.60 -2.97
N GLY A 56 3.33 -5.64 -2.21
CA GLY A 56 3.81 -6.91 -2.74
C GLY A 56 3.85 -7.98 -1.67
N HIS A 57 4.29 -9.14 -2.07
CA HIS A 57 4.31 -10.29 -1.17
C HIS A 57 5.52 -10.24 -0.24
N SER A 58 5.32 -10.65 1.00
CA SER A 58 6.41 -10.63 1.96
C SER A 58 7.42 -11.71 1.63
N ASN A 59 8.66 -11.46 1.92
CA ASN A 59 9.71 -12.46 1.76
C ASN A 59 9.79 -13.20 3.09
N GLU A 60 10.37 -14.39 3.04
CA GLU A 60 10.48 -15.19 4.23
C GLU A 60 11.18 -14.42 5.32
N GLY A 61 10.66 -14.40 6.50
CA GLY A 61 11.26 -13.70 7.63
C GLY A 61 11.00 -12.21 7.70
N GLU A 62 10.33 -11.66 6.70
CA GLU A 62 10.07 -10.24 6.69
C GLU A 62 8.88 -9.90 7.55
N THR A 63 8.95 -8.86 8.37
CA THR A 63 7.78 -8.40 9.10
C THR A 63 6.89 -7.60 8.16
N PRO A 64 5.64 -7.37 8.51
CA PRO A 64 4.76 -6.56 7.67
C PRO A 64 5.34 -5.18 7.36
N MET A 65 5.95 -4.52 8.33
CA MET A 65 6.51 -3.21 8.08
C MET A 65 7.75 -3.27 7.19
N GLU A 66 8.56 -4.31 7.36
CA GLU A 66 9.73 -4.47 6.50
C GLU A 66 9.31 -4.69 5.06
N CYS A 67 8.28 -5.49 4.86
CA CYS A 67 7.77 -5.75 3.53
C CYS A 67 7.22 -4.45 2.93
N THR A 68 6.46 -3.69 3.72
CA THR A 68 5.89 -2.45 3.25
C THR A 68 6.99 -1.48 2.82
N ARG A 69 8.04 -1.32 3.66
CA ARG A 69 9.10 -0.41 3.31
C ARG A 69 9.83 -0.82 2.06
N ARG A 70 10.07 -2.10 1.90
CA ARG A 70 10.76 -2.60 0.72
C ARG A 70 9.93 -2.38 -0.53
N GLU A 71 8.64 -2.70 -0.47
CA GLU A 71 7.78 -2.55 -1.64
C GLU A 71 7.60 -1.08 -2.03
N VAL A 72 7.45 -0.20 -1.04
CA VAL A 72 7.30 1.21 -1.32
C VAL A 72 8.59 1.73 -1.98
N ALA A 73 9.76 1.31 -1.49
CA ALA A 73 11.01 1.74 -2.08
C ALA A 73 11.15 1.22 -3.51
N GLU A 74 10.75 -0.02 -3.75
CA GLU A 74 10.88 -0.59 -5.09
C GLU A 74 9.90 0.02 -6.08
N GLU A 75 8.70 0.27 -5.65
CA GLU A 75 7.66 0.69 -6.57
C GLU A 75 7.50 2.19 -6.78
N ILE A 76 7.87 3.01 -5.82
CA ILE A 76 7.79 4.44 -6.01
C ILE A 76 9.08 5.19 -5.61
N GLY A 77 10.12 4.47 -5.22
CA GLY A 77 11.41 5.10 -4.95
C GLY A 77 11.55 5.86 -3.66
N MET A 78 10.69 5.59 -2.67
CA MET A 78 10.77 6.28 -1.40
C MET A 78 11.47 5.41 -0.38
N ASP A 79 12.58 5.88 0.16
CA ASP A 79 13.30 5.13 1.16
C ASP A 79 12.92 5.52 2.59
N TYR A 80 12.32 6.66 2.77
CA TYR A 80 11.94 7.09 4.09
C TYR A 80 10.45 7.24 4.23
N LEU A 81 9.87 6.64 5.22
CA LEU A 81 8.46 6.78 5.50
C LEU A 81 8.30 7.28 6.93
N PRO A 82 7.35 8.16 7.17
CA PRO A 82 7.12 8.63 8.55
C PRO A 82 6.44 7.52 9.32
N THR A 83 6.09 7.78 10.56
CA THR A 83 5.35 6.82 11.34
C THR A 83 3.95 6.71 10.76
N PRO A 84 3.47 5.51 10.52
CA PRO A 84 2.15 5.35 9.94
C PRO A 84 1.07 5.70 10.97
N ILE A 85 -0.09 6.06 10.48
CA ILE A 85 -1.19 6.42 11.37
C ILE A 85 -2.21 5.32 11.53
N GLU A 86 -2.23 4.34 10.64
CA GLU A 86 -3.18 3.26 10.72
C GLU A 86 -2.65 2.03 10.04
N TYR A 87 -3.24 0.87 10.31
CA TYR A 87 -2.88 -0.36 9.65
C TYR A 87 -4.19 -1.10 9.42
N ARG A 88 -4.56 -1.31 8.19
CA ARG A 88 -5.85 -1.91 7.88
C ARG A 88 -5.78 -2.84 6.67
N ARG A 89 -6.75 -3.73 6.58
CA ARG A 89 -6.84 -4.62 5.44
C ARG A 89 -7.83 -4.05 4.44
N PHE A 90 -7.48 -4.07 3.15
CA PHE A 90 -8.40 -3.71 2.11
C PHE A 90 -8.25 -4.80 1.03
N GLY A 91 -9.30 -5.53 0.79
CA GLY A 91 -9.24 -6.59 -0.21
C GLY A 91 -8.30 -7.71 0.20
N TYR A 92 -7.28 -7.93 -0.59
CA TYR A 92 -6.34 -9.00 -0.33
C TYR A 92 -5.09 -8.55 0.39
N GLY A 93 -4.90 -7.29 0.61
CA GLY A 93 -3.67 -6.79 1.19
C GLY A 93 -3.85 -6.09 2.52
N TYR A 94 -2.73 -5.99 3.26
CA TYR A 94 -2.71 -5.31 4.53
C TYR A 94 -1.85 -4.07 4.34
N TYR A 95 -2.36 -2.91 4.74
CA TYR A 95 -1.72 -1.64 4.42
C TYR A 95 -1.46 -0.77 5.63
N TYR A 96 -0.26 -0.17 5.67
CA TYR A 96 0.03 0.86 6.64
C TYR A 96 -0.32 2.17 5.93
N ILE A 97 -1.00 3.07 6.61
CA ILE A 97 -1.42 4.34 6.03
C ILE A 97 -0.52 5.45 6.55
N PHE A 98 0.08 6.19 5.63
CA PHE A 98 1.01 7.25 5.97
C PHE A 98 0.48 8.58 5.47
N THR A 99 0.61 9.63 6.27
CA THR A 99 0.28 10.98 5.83
C THR A 99 1.59 11.71 5.62
N LEU A 100 1.79 12.22 4.43
CA LEU A 100 3.01 12.93 4.09
C LEU A 100 2.73 14.42 4.03
N SER A 101 3.74 15.24 4.33
CA SER A 101 3.54 16.67 4.31
C SER A 101 3.49 17.23 2.90
N GLU A 102 4.11 16.58 1.96
CA GLU A 102 4.06 17.04 0.59
C GLU A 102 4.28 15.92 -0.37
N LYS A 103 3.90 16.10 -1.62
CA LYS A 103 4.06 15.06 -2.62
C LYS A 103 5.52 14.96 -2.99
N CYS A 104 5.98 13.76 -3.22
CA CYS A 104 7.32 13.54 -3.68
C CYS A 104 7.22 12.96 -5.08
N PRO A 105 8.30 12.95 -5.84
CA PRO A 105 8.30 12.31 -7.13
C PRO A 105 8.11 10.82 -6.94
N LEU A 106 7.35 10.18 -7.79
CA LEU A 106 7.12 8.75 -7.73
C LEU A 106 7.97 8.13 -8.84
N ILE A 107 9.11 7.54 -8.45
CA ILE A 107 10.06 7.02 -9.42
C ILE A 107 10.32 5.55 -9.15
N PRO A 108 9.70 4.67 -9.90
CA PRO A 108 9.87 3.23 -9.65
C PRO A 108 11.29 2.76 -9.89
N ARG A 109 11.75 1.85 -9.06
CA ARG A 109 13.02 1.22 -9.27
C ARG A 109 12.78 -0.10 -9.97
N ASP A 110 11.62 -0.71 -9.73
CA ASP A 110 11.27 -1.96 -10.38
C ASP A 110 10.48 -1.62 -11.62
N THR A 111 11.16 -1.30 -12.71
CA THR A 111 10.49 -0.90 -13.92
C THR A 111 9.97 -2.06 -14.75
N MET A 112 10.25 -3.27 -14.31
CA MET A 112 9.70 -4.43 -15.00
C MET A 112 8.26 -4.63 -14.52
N GLU A 113 8.00 -4.37 -13.25
CA GLU A 113 6.71 -4.57 -12.71
C GLU A 113 5.84 -3.34 -12.76
N ILE A 114 6.41 -2.15 -12.65
CA ILE A 114 5.64 -0.92 -12.60
C ILE A 114 5.86 -0.11 -13.88
N ILE A 115 4.78 0.17 -14.60
CA ILE A 115 4.89 0.90 -15.85
C ILE A 115 4.44 2.35 -15.74
N ASP A 116 3.78 2.75 -14.67
CA ASP A 116 3.38 4.15 -14.51
C ASP A 116 3.07 4.43 -13.05
N THR A 117 3.11 5.70 -12.66
CA THR A 117 2.81 6.11 -11.29
C THR A 117 2.00 7.40 -11.36
N LYS A 118 1.24 7.68 -10.32
CA LYS A 118 0.43 8.87 -10.30
C LYS A 118 -0.04 9.21 -8.91
N TRP A 119 -0.10 10.50 -8.59
CA TRP A 119 -0.79 10.97 -7.39
C TRP A 119 -2.23 11.20 -7.83
N ALA A 120 -3.18 10.57 -7.20
CA ALA A 120 -4.58 10.64 -7.64
C ALA A 120 -5.52 10.95 -6.49
N THR A 121 -6.56 11.73 -6.76
CA THR A 121 -7.61 11.98 -5.77
C THR A 121 -8.58 10.82 -5.81
N LEU A 122 -9.43 10.70 -4.79
CA LEU A 122 -10.43 9.64 -4.80
C LEU A 122 -11.34 9.81 -5.99
N GLU A 123 -11.65 11.04 -6.37
CA GLU A 123 -12.51 11.27 -7.50
C GLU A 123 -11.86 10.76 -8.78
N GLU A 124 -10.59 11.02 -8.97
CA GLU A 124 -9.90 10.53 -10.15
C GLU A 124 -9.87 9.01 -10.16
N MET A 125 -9.73 8.40 -9.01
CA MET A 125 -9.67 6.96 -8.96
C MET A 125 -10.95 6.29 -9.43
N GLU A 126 -12.08 6.99 -9.31
CA GLU A 126 -13.33 6.39 -9.74
C GLU A 126 -13.39 6.12 -11.24
N SER A 127 -12.56 6.76 -12.03
CA SER A 127 -12.56 6.48 -13.45
C SER A 127 -11.33 5.70 -13.87
N MET A 128 -10.54 5.20 -12.95
CA MET A 128 -9.35 4.45 -13.26
C MET A 128 -9.59 2.95 -13.14
N SER A 129 -8.76 2.16 -13.80
CA SER A 129 -8.87 0.71 -13.71
C SER A 129 -8.14 0.28 -12.45
N LEU A 130 -8.85 0.03 -11.38
CA LEU A 130 -8.27 -0.22 -10.08
C LEU A 130 -8.24 -1.71 -9.71
N ASN A 131 -7.23 -2.10 -8.91
CA ASN A 131 -7.24 -3.45 -8.42
C ASN A 131 -8.27 -3.53 -7.28
N VAL A 132 -8.51 -4.70 -6.75
CA VAL A 132 -9.52 -4.91 -5.74
C VAL A 132 -9.25 -4.09 -4.48
N ASP A 133 -8.00 -4.05 -4.06
CA ASP A 133 -7.66 -3.38 -2.82
C ASP A 133 -7.96 -1.88 -2.88
N VAL A 134 -7.58 -1.22 -3.97
CA VAL A 134 -7.85 0.19 -4.11
C VAL A 134 -9.36 0.43 -4.27
N SER A 135 -10.05 -0.44 -4.99
CA SER A 135 -11.47 -0.30 -5.14
C SER A 135 -12.17 -0.35 -3.80
N ARG A 136 -11.74 -1.25 -2.90
CA ARG A 136 -12.33 -1.36 -1.61
C ARG A 136 -12.04 -0.12 -0.78
N TYR A 137 -10.85 0.44 -0.90
CA TYR A 137 -10.50 1.65 -0.18
C TYR A 137 -11.39 2.82 -0.64
N VAL A 138 -11.54 2.97 -1.96
CA VAL A 138 -12.33 4.06 -2.51
C VAL A 138 -13.78 3.94 -2.04
N ARG A 139 -14.32 2.72 -2.09
CA ARG A 139 -15.69 2.51 -1.68
C ARG A 139 -15.86 2.86 -0.19
N ALA A 140 -14.91 2.53 0.63
CA ALA A 140 -15.01 2.80 2.05
C ALA A 140 -14.92 4.29 2.37
N HIS A 141 -14.26 5.07 1.52
CA HIS A 141 -14.01 6.48 1.81
C HIS A 141 -14.84 7.48 1.03
N ARG A 142 -15.44 7.09 -0.07
CA ARG A 142 -16.13 8.08 -0.86
C ARG A 142 -17.41 8.61 -0.26
N ASN A 143 -17.98 7.96 0.70
CA ASN A 143 -19.17 8.47 1.29
C ASN A 143 -18.93 9.18 2.61
N LYS A 144 -17.71 9.59 2.88
CA LYS A 144 -17.44 10.27 4.14
C LYS A 144 -17.42 11.75 4.05
#